data_52aab6baee1321f0243545d1a1cbb4c5
#
_entry.id   52aab6baee1321f0243545d1a1cbb4c5
#
_cell.length_a   1.000
_cell.length_b   1.000
_cell.length_c   1.000
_cell.angle_alpha   90.00
_cell.angle_beta   90.00
_cell.angle_gamma   90.00
#
_symmetry.space_group_name_H-M   'P 1'
#
loop_
_entity.id
_entity.type
_entity.pdbx_description
1 polymer ?
#
loop_
_entity_poly.entity_id
_entity_poly.type
_entity_poly.pdbx_seq_one_letter_code
_entity_poly.pdbx_strand_id
1 'polypeptide(L)'
;MRRITVSEVTKTFTLHNQGGTKLPVIDRMSFHVDAGECVVFYGPSGCGKSTLLKMLFGNYLADQGSIEIHCEEGVVDLVRAHPHEVLTLRQQTLGFVSQFLRVIPRVSTWDLVCDPLKRQGVDRTEIDDRVAQMLKRLNLPESLWHLAPATFSGGEQQRVNIARSLILDYPIVLLDEPTASLDASNREVVAGVIADARERGAALAGIFHDDTLRSRVADRLIHLEAVA
;
A
#
# COMPACT_ATOMS: atom_id res chain seq x y z
N MET A 1 9.73 -13.07 11.90
CA MET A 1 8.42 -13.79 11.75
C MET A 1 7.84 -13.41 10.39
N ARG A 2 7.45 -14.41 9.57
CA ARG A 2 6.87 -14.14 8.26
C ARG A 2 5.52 -13.43 8.35
N ARG A 3 5.30 -12.49 7.46
CA ARG A 3 4.03 -11.77 7.30
C ARG A 3 3.38 -12.02 5.95
N ILE A 4 4.20 -12.18 4.89
CA ILE A 4 3.72 -12.52 3.53
C ILE A 4 4.54 -13.71 3.03
N THR A 5 3.89 -14.69 2.42
CA THR A 5 4.53 -15.76 1.66
C THR A 5 3.86 -15.87 0.30
N VAL A 6 4.63 -15.77 -0.76
CA VAL A 6 4.18 -15.91 -2.15
C VAL A 6 4.88 -17.12 -2.75
N SER A 7 4.12 -18.05 -3.32
CA SER A 7 4.65 -19.30 -3.88
C SER A 7 4.09 -19.58 -5.27
N GLU A 8 4.99 -19.64 -6.26
CA GLU A 8 4.72 -20.00 -7.67
C GLU A 8 3.53 -19.24 -8.29
N VAL A 9 3.39 -17.96 -7.97
CA VAL A 9 2.25 -17.15 -8.40
C VAL A 9 2.39 -16.77 -9.86
N THR A 10 1.31 -16.97 -10.63
CA THR A 10 1.18 -16.53 -12.02
C THR A 10 0.00 -15.60 -12.21
N LYS A 11 0.12 -14.67 -13.17
CA LYS A 11 -0.97 -13.79 -13.58
C LYS A 11 -0.93 -13.48 -15.06
N THR A 12 -2.05 -13.76 -15.76
CA THR A 12 -2.28 -13.43 -17.16
C THR A 12 -3.60 -12.64 -17.27
N PHE A 13 -3.58 -11.51 -17.94
CA PHE A 13 -4.81 -10.79 -18.28
C PHE A 13 -5.32 -11.20 -19.65
N THR A 14 -6.63 -11.34 -19.78
CA THR A 14 -7.29 -11.55 -21.07
C THR A 14 -7.96 -10.25 -21.53
N LEU A 15 -7.53 -9.71 -22.66
CA LEU A 15 -8.05 -8.47 -23.24
C LEU A 15 -9.26 -8.80 -24.13
N HIS A 16 -10.44 -8.92 -23.53
CA HIS A 16 -11.68 -9.31 -24.23
C HIS A 16 -12.05 -8.37 -25.36
N ASN A 17 -11.76 -7.05 -25.22
CA ASN A 17 -11.98 -6.02 -26.24
C ASN A 17 -10.96 -6.05 -27.39
N GLN A 18 -9.91 -6.88 -27.29
CA GLN A 18 -8.85 -7.06 -28.29
C GLN A 18 -8.74 -8.52 -28.74
N GLY A 19 -9.87 -9.12 -29.08
CA GLY A 19 -9.92 -10.49 -29.62
C GLY A 19 -9.52 -11.59 -28.62
N GLY A 20 -9.58 -11.32 -27.30
CA GLY A 20 -9.19 -12.32 -26.29
C GLY A 20 -7.69 -12.52 -26.14
N THR A 21 -6.89 -11.53 -26.57
CA THR A 21 -5.43 -11.57 -26.44
C THR A 21 -5.03 -11.79 -24.99
N LYS A 22 -4.14 -12.77 -24.76
CA LYS A 22 -3.58 -13.09 -23.44
C LYS A 22 -2.31 -12.27 -23.23
N LEU A 23 -2.24 -11.59 -22.10
CA LEU A 23 -1.09 -10.80 -21.66
C LEU A 23 -0.55 -11.41 -20.36
N PRO A 24 0.50 -12.27 -20.41
CA PRO A 24 1.14 -12.77 -19.21
C PRO A 24 1.89 -11.60 -18.53
N VAL A 25 1.77 -11.47 -17.20
CA VAL A 25 2.32 -10.35 -16.45
C VAL A 25 3.22 -10.82 -15.30
N ILE A 26 2.85 -11.93 -14.66
CA ILE A 26 3.66 -12.56 -13.59
C ILE A 26 3.81 -14.03 -13.93
N ASP A 27 5.04 -14.52 -13.88
CA ASP A 27 5.35 -15.95 -14.11
C ASP A 27 6.09 -16.54 -12.91
N ARG A 28 5.46 -17.53 -12.26
CA ARG A 28 5.99 -18.35 -11.16
C ARG A 28 6.79 -17.60 -10.11
N MET A 29 6.26 -16.45 -9.68
CA MET A 29 6.90 -15.59 -8.69
C MET A 29 6.83 -16.21 -7.30
N SER A 30 7.98 -16.29 -6.61
CA SER A 30 8.08 -16.80 -5.23
C SER A 30 8.98 -15.91 -4.39
N PHE A 31 8.47 -15.45 -3.22
CA PHE A 31 9.21 -14.67 -2.23
C PHE A 31 8.46 -14.63 -0.89
N HIS A 32 9.08 -14.04 0.09
CA HIS A 32 8.44 -13.76 1.39
C HIS A 32 8.80 -12.36 1.87
N VAL A 33 8.06 -11.85 2.85
CA VAL A 33 8.37 -10.60 3.59
C VAL A 33 8.21 -10.88 5.07
N ASP A 34 9.23 -10.55 5.84
CA ASP A 34 9.25 -10.72 7.28
C ASP A 34 8.81 -9.45 8.02
N ALA A 35 8.38 -9.60 9.28
CA ALA A 35 8.06 -8.47 10.16
C ALA A 35 9.29 -7.56 10.33
N GLY A 36 9.10 -6.24 10.19
CA GLY A 36 10.18 -5.26 10.26
C GLY A 36 11.09 -5.22 9.02
N GLU A 37 10.78 -5.99 7.97
CA GLU A 37 11.52 -6.00 6.70
C GLU A 37 10.83 -5.09 5.68
N CYS A 38 11.61 -4.36 4.88
CA CYS A 38 11.16 -3.63 3.71
C CYS A 38 11.69 -4.29 2.42
N VAL A 39 10.79 -4.93 1.67
CA VAL A 39 11.09 -5.52 0.36
C VAL A 39 10.65 -4.56 -0.74
N VAL A 40 11.55 -4.24 -1.65
CA VAL A 40 11.25 -3.33 -2.77
C VAL A 40 11.31 -4.08 -4.10
N PHE A 41 10.23 -3.95 -4.86
CA PHE A 41 10.13 -4.47 -6.23
C PHE A 41 10.69 -3.46 -7.21
N TYR A 42 11.60 -3.90 -8.08
CA TYR A 42 12.18 -3.07 -9.13
C TYR A 42 12.21 -3.82 -10.47
N GLY A 43 12.37 -3.09 -11.55
CA GLY A 43 12.39 -3.62 -12.92
C GLY A 43 11.81 -2.63 -13.91
N PRO A 44 11.82 -2.94 -15.21
CA PRO A 44 11.34 -2.04 -16.26
C PRO A 44 9.87 -1.64 -16.09
N SER A 45 9.47 -0.55 -16.75
CA SER A 45 8.06 -0.17 -16.79
C SER A 45 7.24 -1.28 -17.46
N GLY A 46 6.06 -1.58 -16.91
CA GLY A 46 5.18 -2.61 -17.45
C GLY A 46 5.49 -4.05 -17.03
N CYS A 47 6.58 -4.34 -16.29
CA CYS A 47 6.91 -5.71 -15.86
C CYS A 47 6.01 -6.30 -14.76
N GLY A 48 4.93 -5.62 -14.36
CA GLY A 48 3.95 -6.19 -13.44
C GLY A 48 4.08 -5.79 -11.97
N LYS A 49 4.97 -4.85 -11.58
CA LYS A 49 5.17 -4.42 -10.18
C LYS A 49 3.88 -4.02 -9.47
N SER A 50 3.13 -3.06 -10.03
CA SER A 50 1.85 -2.62 -9.45
C SER A 50 0.77 -3.70 -9.53
N THR A 51 0.85 -4.63 -10.50
CA THR A 51 -0.01 -5.82 -10.56
C THR A 51 0.26 -6.72 -9.36
N LEU A 52 1.54 -6.99 -9.06
CA LEU A 52 1.95 -7.78 -7.91
C LEU A 52 1.45 -7.15 -6.59
N LEU A 53 1.66 -5.85 -6.37
CA LEU A 53 1.13 -5.16 -5.18
C LEU A 53 -0.40 -5.26 -5.08
N LYS A 54 -1.12 -5.11 -6.20
CA LYS A 54 -2.57 -5.26 -6.22
C LYS A 54 -3.04 -6.69 -5.95
N MET A 55 -2.22 -7.70 -6.30
CA MET A 55 -2.48 -9.08 -5.92
C MET A 55 -2.25 -9.31 -4.43
N LEU A 56 -1.18 -8.76 -3.84
CA LEU A 56 -0.91 -8.81 -2.39
C LEU A 56 -2.01 -8.09 -1.58
N PHE A 57 -2.66 -7.10 -2.15
CA PHE A 57 -3.82 -6.43 -1.55
C PHE A 57 -5.16 -7.15 -1.83
N GLY A 58 -5.15 -8.23 -2.63
CA GLY A 58 -6.35 -8.98 -3.02
C GLY A 58 -7.26 -8.26 -4.02
N ASN A 59 -6.76 -7.24 -4.76
CA ASN A 59 -7.51 -6.57 -5.84
C ASN A 59 -7.52 -7.38 -7.14
N TYR A 60 -6.47 -8.16 -7.38
CA TYR A 60 -6.37 -9.10 -8.48
C TYR A 60 -6.13 -10.50 -7.93
N LEU A 61 -6.87 -11.45 -8.46
CA LEU A 61 -6.69 -12.86 -8.13
C LEU A 61 -5.51 -13.43 -8.96
N ALA A 62 -4.66 -14.24 -8.34
CA ALA A 62 -3.67 -15.03 -9.06
C ALA A 62 -4.36 -16.13 -9.87
N ASP A 63 -3.76 -16.51 -10.99
CA ASP A 63 -4.28 -17.61 -11.81
C ASP A 63 -3.77 -18.96 -11.28
N GLN A 64 -2.56 -18.98 -10.67
CA GLN A 64 -1.95 -20.14 -10.02
C GLN A 64 -1.09 -19.72 -8.85
N GLY A 65 -0.69 -20.67 -8.01
CA GLY A 65 0.15 -20.46 -6.84
C GLY A 65 -0.64 -20.13 -5.59
N SER A 66 0.04 -19.55 -4.58
CA SER A 66 -0.57 -19.09 -3.32
C SER A 66 0.01 -17.74 -2.86
N ILE A 67 -0.82 -16.95 -2.19
CA ILE A 67 -0.44 -15.70 -1.53
C ILE A 67 -0.95 -15.77 -0.09
N GLU A 68 -0.08 -16.14 0.82
CA GLU A 68 -0.41 -16.33 2.22
C GLU A 68 -0.10 -15.07 3.02
N ILE A 69 -1.12 -14.55 3.70
CA ILE A 69 -1.02 -13.43 4.66
C ILE A 69 -1.10 -14.00 6.07
N HIS A 70 -0.02 -13.78 6.83
CA HIS A 70 0.08 -14.25 8.22
C HIS A 70 -0.42 -13.13 9.15
N CYS A 71 -1.60 -13.29 9.71
CA CYS A 71 -2.21 -12.40 10.69
C CYS A 71 -2.24 -13.05 12.09
N GLU A 72 -2.75 -12.35 13.08
CA GLU A 72 -2.83 -12.86 14.46
C GLU A 72 -3.76 -14.07 14.57
N GLU A 73 -4.80 -14.10 13.75
CA GLU A 73 -5.83 -15.15 13.74
C GLU A 73 -5.42 -16.40 12.95
N GLY A 74 -4.26 -16.36 12.26
CA GLY A 74 -3.75 -17.47 11.46
C GLY A 74 -3.20 -17.05 10.10
N VAL A 75 -3.34 -17.93 9.11
CA VAL A 75 -2.85 -17.72 7.75
C VAL A 75 -4.02 -17.72 6.77
N VAL A 76 -4.12 -16.69 5.94
CA VAL A 76 -5.14 -16.58 4.89
C VAL A 76 -4.47 -16.59 3.52
N ASP A 77 -4.84 -17.56 2.66
CA ASP A 77 -4.41 -17.60 1.27
C ASP A 77 -5.36 -16.74 0.40
N LEU A 78 -4.90 -15.58 -0.06
CA LEU A 78 -5.69 -14.65 -0.87
C LEU A 78 -6.21 -15.25 -2.19
N VAL A 79 -5.60 -16.33 -2.69
CA VAL A 79 -6.03 -17.00 -3.92
C VAL A 79 -7.31 -17.81 -3.69
N ARG A 80 -7.51 -18.28 -2.46
CA ARG A 80 -8.64 -19.14 -2.06
C ARG A 80 -9.60 -18.49 -1.08
N ALA A 81 -9.23 -17.32 -0.54
CA ALA A 81 -10.00 -16.63 0.47
C ALA A 81 -11.38 -16.18 -0.03
N HIS A 82 -12.36 -16.27 0.85
CA HIS A 82 -13.66 -15.67 0.58
C HIS A 82 -13.57 -14.13 0.59
N PRO A 83 -14.44 -13.43 -0.15
CA PRO A 83 -14.40 -11.96 -0.22
C PRO A 83 -14.46 -11.26 1.15
N HIS A 84 -15.18 -11.81 2.13
CA HIS A 84 -15.26 -11.24 3.47
C HIS A 84 -13.93 -11.35 4.23
N GLU A 85 -13.16 -12.44 4.05
CA GLU A 85 -11.83 -12.60 4.68
C GLU A 85 -10.86 -11.56 4.11
N VAL A 86 -10.90 -11.32 2.79
CA VAL A 86 -10.10 -10.27 2.13
C VAL A 86 -10.48 -8.88 2.67
N LEU A 87 -11.77 -8.62 2.90
CA LEU A 87 -12.22 -7.34 3.48
C LEU A 87 -11.73 -7.18 4.92
N THR A 88 -11.78 -8.24 5.74
CA THR A 88 -11.26 -8.24 7.12
C THR A 88 -9.75 -7.96 7.13
N LEU A 89 -8.98 -8.65 6.27
CA LEU A 89 -7.54 -8.40 6.13
C LEU A 89 -7.23 -6.94 5.77
N ARG A 90 -7.98 -6.34 4.84
CA ARG A 90 -7.80 -4.92 4.46
C ARG A 90 -8.17 -3.94 5.56
N GLN A 91 -9.04 -4.33 6.47
CA GLN A 91 -9.41 -3.48 7.60
C GLN A 91 -8.41 -3.54 8.74
N GLN A 92 -7.83 -4.72 9.01
CA GLN A 92 -7.05 -4.99 10.22
C GLN A 92 -5.57 -5.20 9.97
N THR A 93 -5.18 -5.76 8.81
CA THR A 93 -3.83 -6.28 8.56
C THR A 93 -3.10 -5.57 7.44
N LEU A 94 -3.80 -5.14 6.38
CA LEU A 94 -3.19 -4.63 5.16
C LEU A 94 -3.43 -3.14 4.95
N GLY A 95 -2.43 -2.31 5.22
CA GLY A 95 -2.39 -0.92 4.75
C GLY A 95 -1.94 -0.84 3.29
N PHE A 96 -2.55 0.04 2.48
CA PHE A 96 -2.16 0.23 1.09
C PHE A 96 -2.10 1.71 0.72
N VAL A 97 -0.91 2.18 0.43
CA VAL A 97 -0.66 3.50 -0.16
C VAL A 97 -0.62 3.35 -1.67
N SER A 98 -1.69 3.77 -2.34
CA SER A 98 -1.76 3.76 -3.81
C SER A 98 -1.02 4.95 -4.42
N GLN A 99 -0.63 4.84 -5.69
CA GLN A 99 0.03 5.93 -6.43
C GLN A 99 -0.81 7.21 -6.48
N PHE A 100 -2.14 7.10 -6.51
CA PHE A 100 -3.05 8.23 -6.55
C PHE A 100 -4.15 8.10 -5.51
N LEU A 101 -4.49 9.21 -4.85
CA LEU A 101 -5.64 9.28 -3.96
C LEU A 101 -6.93 9.10 -4.78
N ARG A 102 -7.75 8.14 -4.39
CA ARG A 102 -9.15 8.10 -4.88
C ARG A 102 -9.95 9.12 -4.09
N VAL A 103 -10.13 10.29 -4.69
CA VAL A 103 -10.89 11.38 -4.07
C VAL A 103 -12.37 11.01 -4.01
N ILE A 104 -12.97 11.16 -2.83
CA ILE A 104 -14.42 11.05 -2.64
C ILE A 104 -14.98 12.49 -2.66
N PRO A 105 -15.85 12.84 -3.62
CA PRO A 105 -16.40 14.19 -3.68
C PRO A 105 -17.09 14.58 -2.38
N ARG A 106 -16.90 15.83 -1.95
CA ARG A 106 -17.52 16.43 -0.76
C ARG A 106 -17.16 15.80 0.58
N VAL A 107 -16.17 14.90 0.64
CA VAL A 107 -15.62 14.38 1.90
C VAL A 107 -14.38 15.17 2.24
N SER A 108 -14.31 15.71 3.46
CA SER A 108 -13.16 16.50 3.91
C SER A 108 -11.92 15.62 4.11
N THR A 109 -10.73 16.24 4.08
CA THR A 109 -9.47 15.58 4.42
C THR A 109 -9.55 14.94 5.81
N TRP A 110 -10.08 15.68 6.79
CA TRP A 110 -10.26 15.22 8.15
C TRP A 110 -11.10 13.94 8.21
N ASP A 111 -12.28 13.94 7.58
CA ASP A 111 -13.16 12.78 7.58
C ASP A 111 -12.55 11.57 6.87
N LEU A 112 -11.80 11.79 5.78
CA LEU A 112 -11.10 10.74 5.06
C LEU A 112 -10.04 10.04 5.94
N VAL A 113 -9.31 10.83 6.74
CA VAL A 113 -8.25 10.29 7.62
C VAL A 113 -8.84 9.70 8.89
N CYS A 114 -9.96 10.21 9.40
CA CYS A 114 -10.70 9.63 10.54
C CYS A 114 -11.34 8.27 10.23
N ASP A 115 -11.76 8.02 8.98
CA ASP A 115 -12.58 6.86 8.61
C ASP A 115 -11.97 5.51 9.04
N PRO A 116 -10.68 5.21 8.83
CA PRO A 116 -10.09 3.96 9.33
C PRO A 116 -10.18 3.79 10.84
N LEU A 117 -9.93 4.84 11.61
CA LEU A 117 -9.98 4.81 13.07
C LEU A 117 -11.42 4.61 13.58
N LYS A 118 -12.40 5.30 12.97
CA LYS A 118 -13.83 5.13 13.29
C LYS A 118 -14.30 3.69 13.07
N ARG A 119 -13.83 3.05 11.99
CA ARG A 119 -14.18 1.63 11.71
C ARG A 119 -13.59 0.66 12.72
N GLN A 120 -12.46 1.02 13.34
CA GLN A 120 -11.85 0.23 14.42
C GLN A 120 -12.50 0.52 15.79
N GLY A 121 -13.46 1.43 15.88
CA GLY A 121 -14.13 1.77 17.13
C GLY A 121 -13.28 2.58 18.11
N VAL A 122 -12.26 3.28 17.60
CA VAL A 122 -11.39 4.16 18.41
C VAL A 122 -12.22 5.33 18.97
N ASP A 123 -11.94 5.73 20.21
CA ASP A 123 -12.62 6.86 20.85
C ASP A 123 -12.40 8.17 20.07
N ARG A 124 -13.43 9.03 20.08
CA ARG A 124 -13.43 10.28 19.31
C ARG A 124 -12.27 11.21 19.68
N THR A 125 -11.97 11.33 20.96
CA THR A 125 -10.89 12.21 21.43
C THR A 125 -9.54 11.72 20.91
N GLU A 126 -9.29 10.41 20.97
CA GLU A 126 -8.09 9.80 20.42
C GLU A 126 -8.01 9.95 18.90
N ILE A 127 -9.15 9.81 18.18
CA ILE A 127 -9.20 10.05 16.73
C ILE A 127 -8.75 11.47 16.41
N ASP A 128 -9.32 12.46 17.08
CA ASP A 128 -9.03 13.87 16.81
C ASP A 128 -7.53 14.18 17.03
N ASP A 129 -6.94 13.68 18.11
CA ASP A 129 -5.52 13.84 18.40
C ASP A 129 -4.62 13.14 17.36
N ARG A 130 -4.89 11.89 17.04
CA ARG A 130 -4.09 11.11 16.07
C ARG A 130 -4.15 11.71 14.67
N VAL A 131 -5.33 12.13 14.22
CA VAL A 131 -5.51 12.77 12.91
C VAL A 131 -4.77 14.09 12.84
N ALA A 132 -4.91 14.95 13.86
CA ALA A 132 -4.20 16.23 13.91
C ALA A 132 -2.67 16.04 13.87
N GLN A 133 -2.13 15.10 14.66
CA GLN A 133 -0.70 14.78 14.67
C GLN A 133 -0.22 14.27 13.30
N MET A 134 -0.96 13.35 12.66
CA MET A 134 -0.59 12.78 11.37
C MET A 134 -0.60 13.87 10.26
N LEU A 135 -1.64 14.70 10.21
CA LEU A 135 -1.74 15.77 9.22
C LEU A 135 -0.64 16.81 9.39
N LYS A 136 -0.34 17.21 10.63
CA LYS A 136 0.79 18.11 10.95
C LYS A 136 2.12 17.50 10.56
N ARG A 137 2.35 16.24 10.91
CA ARG A 137 3.57 15.51 10.55
C ARG A 137 3.81 15.46 9.05
N LEU A 138 2.74 15.29 8.26
CA LEU A 138 2.80 15.28 6.81
C LEU A 138 2.79 16.67 6.17
N ASN A 139 3.01 17.75 6.94
CA ASN A 139 3.04 19.13 6.46
C ASN A 139 1.77 19.53 5.69
N LEU A 140 0.60 19.05 6.10
CA LEU A 140 -0.67 19.47 5.53
C LEU A 140 -1.17 20.71 6.29
N PRO A 141 -1.33 21.87 5.63
CA PRO A 141 -1.82 23.08 6.26
C PRO A 141 -3.20 22.89 6.92
N GLU A 142 -3.39 23.47 8.11
CA GLU A 142 -4.66 23.35 8.84
C GLU A 142 -5.86 23.87 8.03
N SER A 143 -5.63 24.86 7.16
CA SER A 143 -6.64 25.40 6.24
C SER A 143 -7.21 24.37 5.25
N LEU A 144 -6.49 23.26 5.00
CA LEU A 144 -6.92 22.20 4.09
C LEU A 144 -7.66 21.05 4.81
N TRP A 145 -7.61 20.98 6.13
CA TRP A 145 -8.12 19.82 6.87
C TRP A 145 -9.62 19.59 6.68
N HIS A 146 -10.39 20.67 6.59
CA HIS A 146 -11.85 20.61 6.44
C HIS A 146 -12.31 20.77 4.98
N LEU A 147 -11.38 20.79 4.03
CA LEU A 147 -11.68 20.86 2.60
C LEU A 147 -11.57 19.47 1.97
N ALA A 148 -12.35 19.26 0.89
CA ALA A 148 -12.26 18.04 0.09
C ALA A 148 -10.98 18.07 -0.78
N PRO A 149 -10.20 16.97 -0.84
CA PRO A 149 -8.92 16.95 -1.56
C PRO A 149 -9.03 17.09 -3.08
N ALA A 150 -10.23 17.17 -3.65
CA ALA A 150 -10.46 17.26 -5.10
C ALA A 150 -9.71 18.43 -5.78
N THR A 151 -9.50 19.53 -5.05
CA THR A 151 -8.85 20.75 -5.55
C THR A 151 -7.40 20.90 -5.13
N PHE A 152 -6.86 19.93 -4.40
CA PHE A 152 -5.50 19.97 -3.91
C PHE A 152 -4.49 19.67 -5.01
N SER A 153 -3.25 20.14 -4.83
CA SER A 153 -2.12 19.73 -5.64
C SER A 153 -1.87 18.22 -5.54
N GLY A 154 -1.21 17.61 -6.53
CA GLY A 154 -0.88 16.19 -6.51
C GLY A 154 -0.10 15.76 -5.27
N GLY A 155 0.82 16.61 -4.81
CA GLY A 155 1.60 16.36 -3.59
C GLY A 155 0.76 16.42 -2.31
N GLU A 156 -0.19 17.34 -2.20
CA GLU A 156 -1.13 17.41 -1.07
C GLU A 156 -2.08 16.21 -1.07
N GLN A 157 -2.62 15.85 -2.23
CA GLN A 157 -3.46 14.65 -2.37
C GLN A 157 -2.69 13.38 -1.94
N GLN A 158 -1.43 13.26 -2.35
CA GLN A 158 -0.60 12.12 -1.97
C GLN A 158 -0.34 12.07 -0.47
N ARG A 159 -0.09 13.21 0.19
CA ARG A 159 0.07 13.26 1.65
C ARG A 159 -1.23 12.90 2.39
N VAL A 160 -2.40 13.30 1.88
CA VAL A 160 -3.70 12.84 2.41
C VAL A 160 -3.86 11.32 2.24
N ASN A 161 -3.47 10.78 1.09
CA ASN A 161 -3.49 9.34 0.82
C ASN A 161 -2.62 8.56 1.83
N ILE A 162 -1.41 9.05 2.09
CA ILE A 162 -0.48 8.48 3.07
C ILE A 162 -1.07 8.58 4.48
N ALA A 163 -1.57 9.76 4.88
CA ALA A 163 -2.21 9.96 6.18
C ALA A 163 -3.31 8.92 6.41
N ARG A 164 -4.25 8.81 5.48
CA ARG A 164 -5.35 7.85 5.56
C ARG A 164 -4.89 6.40 5.63
N SER A 165 -3.88 6.05 4.84
CA SER A 165 -3.41 4.67 4.70
C SER A 165 -2.54 4.21 5.86
N LEU A 166 -1.86 5.13 6.57
CA LEU A 166 -0.92 4.85 7.65
C LEU A 166 -1.38 5.40 9.02
N ILE A 167 -2.62 5.88 9.13
CA ILE A 167 -3.18 6.33 10.42
C ILE A 167 -3.37 5.16 11.39
N LEU A 168 -3.54 3.95 10.88
CA LEU A 168 -3.55 2.71 11.64
C LEU A 168 -2.17 2.04 11.59
N ASP A 169 -1.83 1.33 12.66
CA ASP A 169 -0.59 0.56 12.75
C ASP A 169 -0.76 -0.83 12.13
N TYR A 170 -0.87 -0.86 10.78
CA TYR A 170 -1.03 -2.11 10.06
C TYR A 170 0.21 -3.01 10.19
N PRO A 171 0.03 -4.33 10.45
CA PRO A 171 1.13 -5.31 10.44
C PRO A 171 1.82 -5.45 9.10
N ILE A 172 1.14 -5.13 8.00
CA ILE A 172 1.66 -5.17 6.63
C ILE A 172 1.28 -3.87 5.92
N VAL A 173 2.25 -3.24 5.25
CA VAL A 173 2.03 -2.01 4.48
C VAL A 173 2.54 -2.20 3.05
N LEU A 174 1.65 -2.00 2.09
CA LEU A 174 1.94 -2.03 0.67
C LEU A 174 2.07 -0.60 0.14
N LEU A 175 3.13 -0.32 -0.63
CA LEU A 175 3.51 1.04 -1.04
C LEU A 175 3.68 1.08 -2.57
N ASP A 176 2.72 1.69 -3.28
CA ASP A 176 2.78 1.86 -4.74
C ASP A 176 3.20 3.30 -5.06
N GLU A 177 4.50 3.54 -5.23
CA GLU A 177 5.11 4.83 -5.54
C GLU A 177 4.69 5.98 -4.60
N PRO A 178 4.84 5.83 -3.27
CA PRO A 178 4.26 6.75 -2.30
C PRO A 178 4.80 8.18 -2.39
N THR A 179 5.92 8.41 -3.07
CA THR A 179 6.63 9.70 -3.12
C THR A 179 6.71 10.33 -4.52
N ALA A 180 6.05 9.75 -5.53
CA ALA A 180 6.20 10.19 -6.93
C ALA A 180 5.84 11.66 -7.18
N SER A 181 4.84 12.20 -6.46
CA SER A 181 4.35 13.58 -6.63
C SER A 181 4.88 14.57 -5.58
N LEU A 182 5.90 14.18 -4.81
CA LEU A 182 6.40 14.98 -3.68
C LEU A 182 7.71 15.69 -4.02
N ASP A 183 7.87 16.90 -3.48
CA ASP A 183 9.15 17.58 -3.42
C ASP A 183 10.12 16.91 -2.43
N ALA A 184 11.39 17.31 -2.45
CA ALA A 184 12.45 16.68 -1.64
C ALA A 184 12.14 16.73 -0.13
N SER A 185 11.62 17.85 0.38
CA SER A 185 11.30 18.02 1.80
C SER A 185 10.18 17.07 2.24
N ASN A 186 9.10 17.01 1.47
CA ASN A 186 7.97 16.13 1.77
C ASN A 186 8.29 14.65 1.55
N ARG A 187 9.22 14.30 0.62
CA ARG A 187 9.75 12.92 0.51
C ARG A 187 10.42 12.46 1.79
N GLU A 188 11.24 13.33 2.40
CA GLU A 188 11.92 13.00 3.67
C GLU A 188 10.92 12.76 4.81
N VAL A 189 9.89 13.58 4.89
CA VAL A 189 8.82 13.39 5.89
C VAL A 189 8.12 12.03 5.70
N VAL A 190 7.76 11.70 4.47
CA VAL A 190 7.11 10.42 4.15
C VAL A 190 8.03 9.24 4.39
N ALA A 191 9.33 9.36 4.04
CA ALA A 191 10.33 8.34 4.36
C ALA A 191 10.40 8.07 5.88
N GLY A 192 10.33 9.12 6.70
CA GLY A 192 10.26 9.01 8.15
C GLY A 192 9.01 8.27 8.64
N VAL A 193 7.84 8.55 8.05
CA VAL A 193 6.60 7.83 8.42
C VAL A 193 6.68 6.35 8.05
N ILE A 194 7.27 6.01 6.90
CA ILE A 194 7.50 4.62 6.45
C ILE A 194 8.50 3.92 7.37
N ALA A 195 9.61 4.59 7.73
CA ALA A 195 10.62 4.05 8.63
C ALA A 195 10.03 3.71 10.01
N ASP A 196 9.20 4.60 10.58
CA ASP A 196 8.55 4.33 11.86
C ASP A 196 7.59 3.13 11.80
N ALA A 197 6.88 2.95 10.68
CA ALA A 197 6.03 1.77 10.51
C ALA A 197 6.88 0.49 10.53
N ARG A 198 8.05 0.49 9.87
CA ARG A 198 9.01 -0.62 9.90
C ARG A 198 9.56 -0.86 11.30
N GLU A 199 9.95 0.19 12.02
CA GLU A 199 10.49 0.10 13.39
C GLU A 199 9.46 -0.47 14.38
N ARG A 200 8.17 -0.19 14.16
CA ARG A 200 7.08 -0.84 14.92
C ARG A 200 6.87 -2.31 14.55
N GLY A 201 7.62 -2.85 13.58
CA GLY A 201 7.58 -4.25 13.17
C GLY A 201 6.64 -4.53 11.98
N ALA A 202 6.14 -3.52 11.27
CA ALA A 202 5.37 -3.74 10.06
C ALA A 202 6.26 -4.34 8.95
N ALA A 203 5.71 -5.32 8.22
CA ALA A 203 6.30 -5.81 6.98
C ALA A 203 5.94 -4.86 5.84
N LEU A 204 6.94 -4.37 5.12
CA LEU A 204 6.73 -3.42 4.03
C LEU A 204 7.03 -4.08 2.69
N ALA A 205 6.15 -3.92 1.72
CA ALA A 205 6.40 -4.32 0.33
C ALA A 205 6.05 -3.16 -0.60
N GLY A 206 7.00 -2.70 -1.42
CA GLY A 206 6.77 -1.46 -2.14
C GLY A 206 7.49 -1.31 -3.47
N ILE A 207 7.08 -0.28 -4.21
CA ILE A 207 7.69 0.20 -5.43
C ILE A 207 8.14 1.64 -5.20
N PHE A 208 9.40 1.93 -5.50
CA PHE A 208 9.98 3.25 -5.38
C PHE A 208 10.77 3.56 -6.66
N HIS A 209 10.47 4.69 -7.30
CA HIS A 209 11.21 5.16 -8.48
C HIS A 209 12.48 5.90 -8.13
N ASP A 210 12.51 6.57 -6.97
CA ASP A 210 13.69 7.30 -6.49
C ASP A 210 14.72 6.30 -5.94
N ASP A 211 15.87 6.20 -6.63
CA ASP A 211 16.96 5.29 -6.28
C ASP A 211 17.57 5.59 -4.91
N THR A 212 17.63 6.88 -4.53
CA THR A 212 18.17 7.31 -3.24
C THR A 212 17.26 6.85 -2.11
N LEU A 213 15.95 7.08 -2.26
CA LEU A 213 14.98 6.64 -1.27
C LEU A 213 14.92 5.10 -1.22
N ARG A 214 14.93 4.44 -2.38
CA ARG A 214 14.93 2.97 -2.47
C ARG A 214 16.10 2.36 -1.71
N SER A 215 17.32 2.83 -1.94
CA SER A 215 18.51 2.31 -1.25
C SER A 215 18.51 2.55 0.26
N ARG A 216 17.75 3.54 0.73
CA ARG A 216 17.66 3.89 2.14
C ARG A 216 16.58 3.10 2.89
N VAL A 217 15.47 2.77 2.24
CA VAL A 217 14.34 2.07 2.87
C VAL A 217 14.37 0.56 2.67
N ALA A 218 14.99 0.06 1.60
CA ALA A 218 14.97 -1.35 1.24
C ALA A 218 15.98 -2.15 2.06
N ASP A 219 15.50 -3.21 2.70
CA ASP A 219 16.38 -4.27 3.25
C ASP A 219 16.70 -5.30 2.17
N ARG A 220 15.75 -5.55 1.25
CA ARG A 220 15.92 -6.49 0.13
C ARG A 220 15.24 -5.98 -1.13
N LEU A 221 15.91 -6.23 -2.26
CA LEU A 221 15.42 -5.90 -3.59
C LEU A 221 15.00 -7.17 -4.33
N ILE A 222 13.83 -7.13 -4.98
CA ILE A 222 13.33 -8.21 -5.82
C ILE A 222 13.16 -7.66 -7.24
N HIS A 223 13.91 -8.23 -8.19
CA HIS A 223 13.82 -7.88 -9.59
C HIS A 223 12.62 -8.57 -10.24
N LEU A 224 11.78 -7.81 -10.93
CA LEU A 224 10.74 -8.34 -11.80
C LEU A 224 11.18 -8.17 -13.25
N GLU A 225 11.17 -9.27 -13.99
CA GLU A 225 11.39 -9.28 -15.43
C GLU A 225 10.06 -9.17 -16.17
N ALA A 226 10.07 -8.57 -17.35
CA ALA A 226 8.91 -8.62 -18.22
C ALA A 226 8.74 -10.05 -18.74
N VAL A 227 7.52 -10.58 -18.62
CA VAL A 227 7.18 -11.88 -19.20
C VAL A 227 7.08 -11.72 -20.71
N ALA A 228 7.84 -12.52 -21.46
CA ALA A 228 7.92 -12.46 -22.92
C ALA A 228 6.67 -13.04 -23.60
#